data_e811279c7574555f00ab2a2aefb6630c
#
_entry.id   e811279c7574555f00ab2a2aefb6630c
#
_cell.length_a   1.000
_cell.length_b   1.000
_cell.length_c   1.000
_cell.angle_alpha   90.00
_cell.angle_beta   90.00
_cell.angle_gamma   90.00
#
_symmetry.space_group_name_H-M   'P 1'
#
loop_
_entity.id
_entity.type
_entity.pdbx_description
1 polymer ?
#
loop_
_entity_poly.entity_id
_entity_poly.type
_entity_poly.pdbx_seq_one_letter_code
_entity_poly.pdbx_strand_id
1 'polypeptide(L)'
;MSNSPRIAEMDVNRLESERSSYYESLDERIEEVYAIAAKAKEQGLDFSKSIEIPRASDLASRTEKLLEDPYLFADPMMRNRPPLKIEDKLRELLQKHDRETAAIMIAISVTKEMHAATGDRRRAIDSGLRVGLAVLTEAVLVAPLDGIGDVRIMNNTDGSEFLSIDFCGPIRAAGGTAQALGVLIGDILRREIGVGRYLPTIPEVERVKEEFGLYRANLQYKPPPEETEIIVNECPVMINGEETERMECAGYKEVKNIVNENGTFRTRVRGGVMLVIGEGLCLKAPKIQTHTERLN
;
A
#
# COMPACT_ATOMS: atom_id res chain seq x y z
N MET A 1 -44.57 -10.75 28.71
CA MET A 1 -43.75 -9.96 29.63
C MET A 1 -42.32 -10.14 29.24
N SER A 2 -41.76 -9.18 28.60
CA SER A 2 -40.42 -9.19 27.98
C SER A 2 -39.42 -8.61 28.97
N ASN A 3 -38.49 -9.44 29.44
CA ASN A 3 -37.36 -9.02 30.23
C ASN A 3 -36.08 -9.31 29.44
N SER A 4 -35.64 -8.42 28.60
CA SER A 4 -34.30 -8.49 27.97
C SER A 4 -33.86 -7.23 27.27
N PRO A 5 -33.55 -6.12 27.95
CA PRO A 5 -32.51 -5.22 27.52
C PRO A 5 -31.41 -4.92 28.56
N ARG A 6 -31.65 -5.12 29.86
CA ARG A 6 -30.68 -4.70 30.88
C ARG A 6 -29.41 -5.54 30.99
N ILE A 7 -29.41 -6.80 30.57
CA ILE A 7 -28.24 -7.68 30.67
C ILE A 7 -27.22 -7.33 29.59
N ALA A 8 -27.68 -6.96 28.40
CA ALA A 8 -26.78 -6.59 27.29
C ALA A 8 -26.03 -5.26 27.51
N GLU A 9 -26.71 -4.26 28.12
CA GLU A 9 -26.05 -2.97 28.43
C GLU A 9 -25.03 -3.06 29.57
N MET A 10 -25.27 -3.87 30.58
CA MET A 10 -24.30 -4.07 31.69
C MET A 10 -23.03 -4.80 31.21
N ASP A 11 -23.13 -5.75 30.29
CA ASP A 11 -21.96 -6.48 29.76
C ASP A 11 -21.10 -5.60 28.85
N VAL A 12 -21.70 -4.74 28.04
CA VAL A 12 -20.96 -3.83 27.15
C VAL A 12 -20.14 -2.81 27.94
N ASN A 13 -20.74 -2.16 28.95
CA ASN A 13 -20.03 -1.19 29.80
C ASN A 13 -18.89 -1.82 30.61
N ARG A 14 -19.05 -3.06 31.04
CA ARG A 14 -17.99 -3.81 31.72
C ARG A 14 -16.84 -4.14 30.77
N LEU A 15 -17.14 -4.61 29.57
CA LEU A 15 -16.13 -4.91 28.54
C LEU A 15 -15.36 -3.65 28.09
N GLU A 16 -16.05 -2.51 27.99
CA GLU A 16 -15.40 -1.23 27.67
C GLU A 16 -14.48 -0.77 28.79
N SER A 17 -14.90 -0.93 30.07
CA SER A 17 -14.06 -0.60 31.22
C SER A 17 -12.83 -1.53 31.32
N GLU A 18 -13.01 -2.83 31.14
CA GLU A 18 -11.91 -3.80 31.14
C GLU A 18 -10.93 -3.53 29.99
N ARG A 19 -11.44 -3.13 28.82
CA ARG A 19 -10.62 -2.74 27.66
C ARG A 19 -9.84 -1.46 27.95
N SER A 20 -10.46 -0.43 28.52
CA SER A 20 -9.77 0.81 28.91
C SER A 20 -8.65 0.56 29.89
N SER A 21 -8.94 -0.19 30.96
CA SER A 21 -7.94 -0.57 31.97
C SER A 21 -6.76 -1.38 31.38
N TYR A 22 -7.04 -2.25 30.40
CA TYR A 22 -5.97 -2.98 29.71
C TYR A 22 -5.06 -2.03 28.93
N TYR A 23 -5.62 -1.08 28.17
CA TYR A 23 -4.82 -0.12 27.41
C TYR A 23 -4.04 0.83 28.32
N GLU A 24 -4.62 1.28 29.42
CA GLU A 24 -3.92 2.08 30.44
C GLU A 24 -2.71 1.32 31.00
N SER A 25 -2.88 0.05 31.34
CA SER A 25 -1.77 -0.79 31.85
C SER A 25 -0.71 -1.04 30.79
N LEU A 26 -1.09 -1.09 29.52
CA LEU A 26 -0.15 -1.23 28.41
C LEU A 26 0.66 0.06 28.20
N ASP A 27 0.02 1.21 28.32
CA ASP A 27 0.67 2.51 28.24
C ASP A 27 1.68 2.71 29.37
N GLU A 28 1.34 2.34 30.60
CA GLU A 28 2.27 2.38 31.74
C GLU A 28 3.53 1.53 31.46
N ARG A 29 3.37 0.31 30.95
CA ARG A 29 4.50 -0.57 30.61
C ARG A 29 5.37 0.00 29.48
N ILE A 30 4.76 0.65 28.52
CA ILE A 30 5.50 1.30 27.43
C ILE A 30 6.32 2.47 28.00
N GLU A 31 5.77 3.27 28.92
CA GLU A 31 6.53 4.35 29.59
C GLU A 31 7.74 3.79 30.39
N GLU A 32 7.55 2.66 31.08
CA GLU A 32 8.67 1.99 31.78
C GLU A 32 9.79 1.60 30.80
N VAL A 33 9.46 1.05 29.63
CA VAL A 33 10.45 0.68 28.60
C VAL A 33 11.17 1.92 28.05
N TYR A 34 10.45 3.01 27.80
CA TYR A 34 11.06 4.28 27.38
C TYR A 34 12.00 4.85 28.46
N ALA A 35 11.61 4.76 29.71
CA ALA A 35 12.47 5.20 30.83
C ALA A 35 13.78 4.39 30.91
N ILE A 36 13.71 3.07 30.67
CA ILE A 36 14.90 2.20 30.60
C ILE A 36 15.80 2.60 29.42
N ALA A 37 15.21 2.82 28.25
CA ALA A 37 15.95 3.24 27.06
C ALA A 37 16.64 4.60 27.26
N ALA A 38 15.94 5.58 27.85
CA ALA A 38 16.51 6.88 28.19
C ALA A 38 17.71 6.77 29.13
N LYS A 39 17.59 5.93 30.17
CA LYS A 39 18.67 5.67 31.12
C LYS A 39 19.88 4.98 30.47
N ALA A 40 19.64 4.04 29.55
CA ALA A 40 20.71 3.40 28.79
C ALA A 40 21.47 4.42 27.93
N LYS A 41 20.75 5.34 27.30
CA LYS A 41 21.31 6.43 26.50
C LYS A 41 22.18 7.39 27.33
N GLU A 42 21.71 7.80 28.52
CA GLU A 42 22.46 8.61 29.46
C GLU A 42 23.80 7.96 29.87
N GLN A 43 23.81 6.63 29.94
CA GLN A 43 25.00 5.84 30.28
C GLN A 43 25.92 5.56 29.07
N GLY A 44 25.56 6.03 27.88
CA GLY A 44 26.32 5.78 26.65
C GLY A 44 26.25 4.33 26.15
N LEU A 45 25.26 3.55 26.60
CA LEU A 45 25.09 2.16 26.21
C LEU A 45 24.30 1.98 24.90
N ASP A 46 23.72 3.07 24.39
CA ASP A 46 22.99 3.09 23.14
C ASP A 46 23.71 3.93 22.08
N PHE A 47 23.87 3.36 20.89
CA PHE A 47 24.53 4.01 19.76
C PHE A 47 23.60 4.94 18.96
N SER A 48 22.28 4.84 19.15
CA SER A 48 21.33 5.70 18.47
C SER A 48 21.32 7.11 19.06
N LYS A 49 21.48 8.12 18.21
CA LYS A 49 21.43 9.53 18.62
C LYS A 49 20.02 10.02 18.93
N SER A 50 18.98 9.31 18.43
CA SER A 50 17.57 9.60 18.72
C SER A 50 16.79 8.28 18.81
N ILE A 51 16.21 8.00 19.99
CA ILE A 51 15.34 6.84 20.24
C ILE A 51 13.87 7.25 20.16
N GLU A 52 13.59 8.52 20.01
CA GLU A 52 12.24 9.05 20.05
C GLU A 52 11.53 8.77 18.75
N ILE A 53 10.85 7.62 18.68
CA ILE A 53 9.73 7.40 17.77
C ILE A 53 8.50 7.95 18.49
N PRO A 54 8.01 9.15 18.15
CA PRO A 54 6.85 9.71 18.81
C PRO A 54 5.66 8.77 18.60
N ARG A 55 4.93 8.45 19.66
CA ARG A 55 3.73 7.61 19.59
C ARG A 55 2.71 8.23 18.63
N ALA A 56 2.12 7.41 17.80
CA ALA A 56 0.96 7.81 17.04
C ALA A 56 -0.29 7.70 17.94
N SER A 57 -1.05 8.76 18.05
CA SER A 57 -2.28 8.80 18.84
C SER A 57 -3.49 8.21 18.11
N ASP A 58 -3.46 8.23 16.79
CA ASP A 58 -4.53 7.76 15.91
C ASP A 58 -3.98 7.35 14.52
N LEU A 59 -4.87 6.91 13.64
CA LEU A 59 -4.52 6.53 12.27
C LEU A 59 -3.89 7.69 11.48
N ALA A 60 -4.35 8.90 11.69
CA ALA A 60 -3.86 10.07 10.96
C ALA A 60 -2.42 10.42 11.36
N SER A 61 -2.14 10.50 12.65
CA SER A 61 -0.79 10.77 13.17
C SER A 61 0.18 9.63 12.81
N ARG A 62 -0.30 8.38 12.82
CA ARG A 62 0.50 7.24 12.37
C ARG A 62 0.87 7.33 10.90
N THR A 63 -0.09 7.71 10.04
CA THR A 63 0.15 7.82 8.60
C THR A 63 1.14 8.93 8.29
N GLU A 64 1.04 10.09 8.96
CA GLU A 64 2.01 11.18 8.81
C GLU A 64 3.42 10.76 9.22
N LYS A 65 3.55 10.11 10.37
CA LYS A 65 4.86 9.64 10.86
C LYS A 65 5.50 8.57 9.96
N LEU A 66 4.70 7.74 9.32
CA LEU A 66 5.16 6.80 8.32
C LEU A 66 5.83 7.51 7.14
N LEU A 67 5.32 8.68 6.74
CA LEU A 67 5.90 9.48 5.66
C LEU A 67 7.16 10.22 6.08
N GLU A 68 7.38 10.42 7.37
CA GLU A 68 8.58 11.04 7.91
C GLU A 68 9.73 10.04 8.08
N ASP A 69 9.47 8.72 7.95
CA ASP A 69 10.47 7.68 8.09
C ASP A 69 11.56 7.82 7.01
N PRO A 70 12.83 8.06 7.41
CA PRO A 70 13.94 8.20 6.48
C PRO A 70 14.25 6.93 5.69
N TYR A 71 13.79 5.75 6.13
CA TYR A 71 13.94 4.50 5.39
C TYR A 71 12.96 4.37 4.23
N LEU A 72 11.75 4.92 4.38
CA LEU A 72 10.76 4.98 3.30
C LEU A 72 11.12 5.95 2.21
N PHE A 73 11.75 7.03 2.60
CA PHE A 73 12.16 8.12 1.73
C PHE A 73 13.66 8.35 1.84
N ALA A 74 14.45 7.26 1.81
CA ALA A 74 15.91 7.27 1.91
C ALA A 74 16.62 8.10 0.81
N ASP A 75 15.88 8.58 -0.17
CA ASP A 75 16.39 9.47 -1.20
C ASP A 75 16.85 10.82 -0.58
N PRO A 76 18.13 11.20 -0.76
CA PRO A 76 18.66 12.47 -0.25
C PRO A 76 17.86 13.71 -0.65
N MET A 77 17.19 13.68 -1.81
CA MET A 77 16.35 14.79 -2.27
C MET A 77 15.04 14.90 -1.47
N MET A 78 14.59 13.81 -0.85
CA MET A 78 13.38 13.82 -0.01
C MET A 78 13.65 14.40 1.38
N ARG A 79 14.91 14.47 1.83
CA ARG A 79 15.28 15.09 3.12
C ARG A 79 15.02 16.60 3.18
N ASN A 80 14.97 17.27 2.05
CA ASN A 80 14.78 18.73 1.95
C ASN A 80 13.35 19.13 1.57
N ARG A 81 12.39 18.19 1.54
CA ARG A 81 10.99 18.52 1.28
C ARG A 81 10.35 19.24 2.47
N PRO A 82 9.40 20.14 2.24
CA PRO A 82 8.57 20.62 3.33
C PRO A 82 7.77 19.42 3.90
N PRO A 83 7.63 19.33 5.24
CA PRO A 83 6.85 18.27 5.85
C PRO A 83 5.42 18.29 5.30
N LEU A 84 4.96 17.15 4.79
CA LEU A 84 3.57 16.98 4.38
C LEU A 84 2.72 16.89 5.65
N LYS A 85 2.07 17.97 6.01
CA LYS A 85 1.14 18.01 7.14
C LYS A 85 -0.19 17.38 6.74
N ILE A 86 -0.25 16.07 6.77
CA ILE A 86 -1.45 15.33 6.36
C ILE A 86 -2.36 14.95 7.53
N GLU A 87 -1.84 14.99 8.76
CA GLU A 87 -2.52 14.51 9.96
C GLU A 87 -3.89 15.16 10.14
N ASP A 88 -3.95 16.49 10.19
CA ASP A 88 -5.20 17.22 10.38
C ASP A 88 -6.18 16.99 9.22
N LYS A 89 -5.67 17.00 8.00
CA LYS A 89 -6.47 16.76 6.80
C LYS A 89 -7.05 15.35 6.76
N LEU A 90 -6.25 14.36 7.13
CA LEU A 90 -6.71 12.98 7.18
C LEU A 90 -7.75 12.78 8.30
N ARG A 91 -7.59 13.43 9.48
CA ARG A 91 -8.61 13.41 10.53
C ARG A 91 -9.95 13.99 10.03
N GLU A 92 -9.89 15.11 9.34
CA GLU A 92 -11.09 15.72 8.77
C GLU A 92 -11.78 14.81 7.73
N LEU A 93 -11.00 14.14 6.88
CA LEU A 93 -11.52 13.17 5.91
C LEU A 93 -12.16 11.96 6.58
N LEU A 94 -11.53 11.40 7.61
CA LEU A 94 -12.04 10.26 8.37
C LEU A 94 -13.31 10.57 9.18
N GLN A 95 -13.55 11.83 9.51
CA GLN A 95 -14.82 12.26 10.13
C GLN A 95 -15.99 12.33 9.15
N LYS A 96 -15.70 12.58 7.86
CA LYS A 96 -16.72 12.84 6.82
C LYS A 96 -16.97 11.65 5.91
N HIS A 97 -16.00 10.75 5.78
CA HIS A 97 -15.99 9.68 4.80
C HIS A 97 -15.61 8.34 5.44
N ASP A 98 -15.99 7.25 4.78
CA ASP A 98 -15.43 5.94 5.09
C ASP A 98 -13.91 5.92 4.84
N ARG A 99 -13.23 4.94 5.44
CA ARG A 99 -11.78 4.83 5.39
C ARG A 99 -11.23 4.69 3.97
N GLU A 100 -11.91 3.94 3.13
CA GLU A 100 -11.54 3.73 1.75
C GLU A 100 -11.59 5.03 0.93
N THR A 101 -12.67 5.79 1.07
CA THR A 101 -12.82 7.11 0.45
C THR A 101 -11.78 8.09 0.99
N ALA A 102 -11.56 8.12 2.30
CA ALA A 102 -10.55 8.98 2.93
C ALA A 102 -9.13 8.64 2.42
N ALA A 103 -8.82 7.34 2.27
CA ALA A 103 -7.54 6.87 1.71
C ALA A 103 -7.31 7.37 0.28
N ILE A 104 -8.32 7.31 -0.58
CA ILE A 104 -8.22 7.80 -1.95
C ILE A 104 -8.03 9.32 -1.96
N MET A 105 -8.83 10.06 -1.19
CA MET A 105 -8.78 11.53 -1.16
C MET A 105 -7.44 12.05 -0.63
N ILE A 106 -6.90 11.45 0.42
CA ILE A 106 -5.60 11.85 0.96
C ILE A 106 -4.47 11.50 0.00
N ALA A 107 -4.54 10.33 -0.70
CA ALA A 107 -3.58 9.94 -1.72
C ALA A 107 -3.51 10.97 -2.86
N ILE A 108 -4.67 11.42 -3.37
CA ILE A 108 -4.77 12.49 -4.38
C ILE A 108 -4.10 13.78 -3.87
N SER A 109 -4.42 14.18 -2.64
CA SER A 109 -3.88 15.40 -2.07
C SER A 109 -2.36 15.37 -1.96
N VAL A 110 -1.81 14.29 -1.40
CA VAL A 110 -0.37 14.09 -1.27
C VAL A 110 0.32 14.09 -2.63
N THR A 111 -0.28 13.41 -3.62
CA THR A 111 0.27 13.38 -4.99
C THR A 111 0.34 14.78 -5.59
N LYS A 112 -0.72 15.59 -5.48
CA LYS A 112 -0.75 16.96 -5.99
C LYS A 112 0.28 17.86 -5.29
N GLU A 113 0.35 17.78 -3.98
CA GLU A 113 1.29 18.58 -3.18
C GLU A 113 2.74 18.21 -3.49
N MET A 114 3.04 16.92 -3.58
CA MET A 114 4.38 16.43 -3.95
C MET A 114 4.76 16.81 -5.37
N HIS A 115 3.85 16.67 -6.33
CA HIS A 115 4.10 17.07 -7.71
C HIS A 115 4.34 18.59 -7.82
N ALA A 116 3.54 19.39 -7.14
CA ALA A 116 3.73 20.85 -7.10
C ALA A 116 5.07 21.26 -6.47
N ALA A 117 5.51 20.54 -5.43
CA ALA A 117 6.74 20.83 -4.72
C ALA A 117 8.02 20.38 -5.45
N THR A 118 7.96 19.25 -6.19
CA THR A 118 9.15 18.59 -6.75
C THR A 118 9.19 18.58 -8.27
N GLY A 119 8.07 18.69 -8.96
CA GLY A 119 7.93 18.46 -10.39
C GLY A 119 8.08 16.97 -10.81
N ASP A 120 8.37 16.07 -9.86
CA ASP A 120 8.60 14.66 -10.12
C ASP A 120 7.30 13.86 -10.03
N ARG A 121 6.72 13.51 -11.19
CA ARG A 121 5.46 12.75 -11.28
C ARG A 121 5.56 11.36 -10.65
N ARG A 122 6.68 10.66 -10.84
CA ARG A 122 6.89 9.31 -10.32
C ARG A 122 6.85 9.31 -8.79
N ARG A 123 7.64 10.19 -8.18
CA ARG A 123 7.69 10.34 -6.71
C ARG A 123 6.37 10.79 -6.12
N ALA A 124 5.67 11.66 -6.82
CA ALA A 124 4.36 12.13 -6.40
C ALA A 124 3.36 10.97 -6.32
N ILE A 125 3.32 10.11 -7.35
CA ILE A 125 2.45 8.91 -7.34
C ILE A 125 2.89 7.94 -6.25
N ASP A 126 4.18 7.63 -6.12
CA ASP A 126 4.69 6.69 -5.12
C ASP A 126 4.31 7.14 -3.70
N SER A 127 4.52 8.42 -3.38
CA SER A 127 4.12 8.98 -2.08
C SER A 127 2.62 8.87 -1.82
N GLY A 128 1.80 9.27 -2.78
CA GLY A 128 0.34 9.19 -2.65
C GLY A 128 -0.16 7.76 -2.51
N LEU A 129 0.39 6.82 -3.30
CA LEU A 129 0.02 5.41 -3.24
C LEU A 129 0.33 4.80 -1.86
N ARG A 130 1.53 5.04 -1.33
CA ARG A 130 1.93 4.53 -0.01
C ARG A 130 1.09 5.12 1.11
N VAL A 131 0.75 6.41 1.04
CA VAL A 131 -0.17 7.05 1.99
C VAL A 131 -1.54 6.41 1.95
N GLY A 132 -2.10 6.24 0.77
CA GLY A 132 -3.39 5.56 0.60
C GLY A 132 -3.38 4.15 1.19
N LEU A 133 -2.34 3.37 0.89
CA LEU A 133 -2.16 2.04 1.46
C LEU A 133 -1.98 2.06 2.98
N ALA A 134 -1.26 3.03 3.54
CA ALA A 134 -1.08 3.17 4.99
C ALA A 134 -2.42 3.39 5.71
N VAL A 135 -3.32 4.19 5.13
CA VAL A 135 -4.67 4.39 5.65
C VAL A 135 -5.51 3.11 5.55
N LEU A 136 -5.43 2.41 4.42
CA LEU A 136 -6.19 1.16 4.19
C LEU A 136 -5.73 0.01 5.08
N THR A 137 -4.46 -0.01 5.49
CA THR A 137 -3.84 -1.12 6.22
C THR A 137 -3.53 -0.77 7.66
N GLU A 138 -4.46 -0.17 8.34
CA GLU A 138 -4.38 0.42 9.69
C GLU A 138 -3.43 -0.27 10.70
N ALA A 139 -3.43 -1.60 10.73
CA ALA A 139 -2.60 -2.38 11.67
C ALA A 139 -1.31 -2.95 11.04
N VAL A 140 -1.10 -2.81 9.72
CA VAL A 140 -0.03 -3.50 8.99
C VAL A 140 0.87 -2.48 8.31
N LEU A 141 2.06 -2.26 8.89
CA LEU A 141 3.06 -1.32 8.35
C LEU A 141 3.76 -1.86 7.10
N VAL A 142 3.96 -3.17 7.04
CA VAL A 142 4.75 -3.81 5.99
C VAL A 142 4.16 -3.62 4.59
N ALA A 143 2.84 -3.51 4.47
CA ALA A 143 2.20 -3.38 3.17
C ALA A 143 2.50 -2.04 2.45
N PRO A 144 2.36 -0.86 3.07
CA PRO A 144 2.77 0.40 2.44
C PRO A 144 4.29 0.55 2.32
N LEU A 145 5.10 -0.12 3.16
CA LEU A 145 6.55 -0.05 3.14
C LEU A 145 7.15 -1.01 2.11
N ASP A 146 6.99 -2.30 2.33
CA ASP A 146 7.65 -3.37 1.59
C ASP A 146 6.75 -4.03 0.56
N GLY A 147 5.44 -3.76 0.60
CA GLY A 147 4.47 -4.29 -0.35
C GLY A 147 4.51 -3.62 -1.73
N ILE A 148 5.10 -2.42 -1.81
CA ILE A 148 5.38 -1.70 -3.05
C ILE A 148 6.89 -1.59 -3.20
N GLY A 149 7.47 -2.26 -4.21
CA GLY A 149 8.90 -2.21 -4.50
C GLY A 149 9.29 -0.94 -5.22
N ASP A 150 8.59 -0.60 -6.30
CA ASP A 150 8.84 0.59 -7.10
C ASP A 150 7.56 1.08 -7.81
N VAL A 151 7.58 2.34 -8.18
CA VAL A 151 6.57 2.96 -9.04
C VAL A 151 7.31 3.60 -10.21
N ARG A 152 6.90 3.26 -11.45
CA ARG A 152 7.59 3.72 -12.66
C ARG A 152 6.61 4.30 -13.67
N ILE A 153 7.06 5.34 -14.37
CA ILE A 153 6.39 5.83 -15.58
C ILE A 153 7.19 5.25 -16.75
N MET A 154 6.51 4.46 -17.58
CA MET A 154 7.09 3.73 -18.70
C MET A 154 6.36 4.08 -19.99
N ASN A 155 6.88 3.64 -21.13
CA ASN A 155 6.26 3.89 -22.44
C ASN A 155 5.60 2.63 -23.00
N ASN A 156 4.38 2.79 -23.50
CA ASN A 156 3.72 1.83 -24.37
C ASN A 156 4.45 1.71 -25.72
N THR A 157 4.08 0.71 -26.51
CA THR A 157 4.65 0.52 -27.87
C THR A 157 4.31 1.65 -28.83
N ASP A 158 3.23 2.40 -28.58
CA ASP A 158 2.84 3.57 -29.36
C ASP A 158 3.53 4.87 -28.88
N GLY A 159 4.40 4.79 -27.87
CA GLY A 159 5.12 5.92 -27.30
C GLY A 159 4.36 6.68 -26.21
N SER A 160 3.09 6.37 -25.94
CA SER A 160 2.34 6.95 -24.81
C SER A 160 2.88 6.46 -23.47
N GLU A 161 2.86 7.33 -22.45
CA GLU A 161 3.31 6.97 -21.10
C GLU A 161 2.23 6.18 -20.35
N PHE A 162 2.67 5.29 -19.47
CA PHE A 162 1.80 4.57 -18.53
C PHE A 162 2.44 4.38 -17.16
N LEU A 163 1.61 4.06 -16.15
CA LEU A 163 2.04 3.74 -14.80
C LEU A 163 2.27 2.25 -14.63
N SER A 164 3.46 1.86 -14.14
CA SER A 164 3.79 0.52 -13.64
C SER A 164 3.98 0.57 -12.13
N ILE A 165 3.35 -0.34 -11.40
CA ILE A 165 3.51 -0.50 -9.96
C ILE A 165 4.09 -1.89 -9.71
N ASP A 166 5.23 -1.93 -9.04
CA ASP A 166 5.89 -3.17 -8.66
C ASP A 166 5.40 -3.62 -7.28
N PHE A 167 4.59 -4.66 -7.27
CA PHE A 167 4.09 -5.28 -6.04
C PHE A 167 5.01 -6.39 -5.56
N CYS A 168 5.35 -6.36 -4.27
CA CYS A 168 6.18 -7.33 -3.59
C CYS A 168 5.35 -8.31 -2.75
N GLY A 169 5.92 -9.45 -2.38
CA GLY A 169 5.25 -10.46 -1.56
C GLY A 169 4.58 -9.93 -0.29
N PRO A 170 5.19 -8.99 0.46
CA PRO A 170 4.60 -8.37 1.65
C PRO A 170 3.25 -7.68 1.44
N ILE A 171 2.84 -7.37 0.21
CA ILE A 171 1.48 -6.86 -0.09
C ILE A 171 0.38 -7.84 0.36
N ARG A 172 0.70 -9.12 0.56
CA ARG A 172 -0.21 -10.11 1.13
C ARG A 172 -0.80 -9.66 2.47
N ALA A 173 0.00 -8.99 3.29
CA ALA A 173 -0.43 -8.50 4.60
C ALA A 173 -1.51 -7.42 4.52
N ALA A 174 -1.66 -6.74 3.39
CA ALA A 174 -2.72 -5.75 3.18
C ALA A 174 -4.12 -6.38 3.08
N GLY A 175 -4.20 -7.65 2.67
CA GLY A 175 -5.44 -8.31 2.32
C GLY A 175 -6.01 -7.85 0.96
N GLY A 176 -6.85 -8.70 0.35
CA GLY A 176 -7.28 -8.52 -1.04
C GLY A 176 -7.99 -7.20 -1.34
N THR A 177 -8.74 -6.64 -0.39
CA THR A 177 -9.42 -5.34 -0.61
C THR A 177 -8.41 -4.20 -0.78
N ALA A 178 -7.41 -4.11 0.09
CA ALA A 178 -6.39 -3.07 0.00
C ALA A 178 -5.45 -3.27 -1.20
N GLN A 179 -5.18 -4.52 -1.60
CA GLN A 179 -4.44 -4.84 -2.83
C GLN A 179 -5.17 -4.27 -4.06
N ALA A 180 -6.46 -4.55 -4.17
CA ALA A 180 -7.27 -4.07 -5.28
C ALA A 180 -7.45 -2.54 -5.27
N LEU A 181 -7.67 -1.95 -4.09
CA LEU A 181 -7.73 -0.49 -3.93
C LEU A 181 -6.38 0.18 -4.24
N GLY A 182 -5.25 -0.48 -3.98
CA GLY A 182 -3.94 0.01 -4.39
C GLY A 182 -3.83 0.21 -5.91
N VAL A 183 -4.36 -0.72 -6.69
CA VAL A 183 -4.42 -0.58 -8.16
C VAL A 183 -5.37 0.56 -8.57
N LEU A 184 -6.54 0.67 -7.95
CA LEU A 184 -7.49 1.76 -8.21
C LEU A 184 -6.91 3.12 -7.85
N ILE A 185 -6.24 3.24 -6.69
CA ILE A 185 -5.53 4.46 -6.31
C ILE A 185 -4.48 4.80 -7.37
N GLY A 186 -3.69 3.83 -7.80
CA GLY A 186 -2.72 4.03 -8.90
C GLY A 186 -3.36 4.58 -10.17
N ASP A 187 -4.52 4.06 -10.58
CA ASP A 187 -5.26 4.56 -11.75
C ASP A 187 -5.73 6.01 -11.55
N ILE A 188 -6.26 6.33 -10.39
CA ILE A 188 -6.68 7.69 -10.06
C ILE A 188 -5.49 8.65 -10.08
N LEU A 189 -4.40 8.30 -9.41
CA LEU A 189 -3.23 9.17 -9.29
C LEU A 189 -2.55 9.43 -10.64
N ARG A 190 -2.45 8.41 -11.53
CA ARG A 190 -1.90 8.62 -12.88
C ARG A 190 -2.74 9.62 -13.70
N ARG A 191 -4.08 9.56 -13.57
CA ARG A 191 -5.00 10.49 -14.24
C ARG A 191 -4.81 11.92 -13.72
N GLU A 192 -4.68 12.09 -12.42
CA GLU A 192 -4.49 13.39 -11.75
C GLU A 192 -3.24 14.15 -12.23
N ILE A 193 -2.21 13.44 -12.67
CA ILE A 193 -0.96 14.04 -13.13
C ILE A 193 -0.65 13.78 -14.63
N GLY A 194 -1.66 13.37 -15.38
CA GLY A 194 -1.59 13.30 -16.84
C GLY A 194 -0.75 12.15 -17.39
N VAL A 195 -0.69 11.00 -16.70
CA VAL A 195 -0.06 9.77 -17.21
C VAL A 195 -1.12 8.91 -17.89
N GLY A 196 -0.83 8.39 -19.10
CA GLY A 196 -1.73 7.58 -19.89
C GLY A 196 -2.02 6.20 -19.30
N ARG A 197 -2.87 5.41 -19.99
CA ARG A 197 -3.16 4.04 -19.55
C ARG A 197 -2.11 3.06 -20.06
N TYR A 198 -1.94 1.97 -19.35
CA TYR A 198 -1.19 0.81 -19.80
C TYR A 198 -1.89 0.13 -20.98
N LEU A 199 -1.14 -0.20 -22.03
CA LEU A 199 -1.55 -0.97 -23.18
C LEU A 199 -0.68 -2.22 -23.26
N PRO A 200 -1.17 -3.37 -22.77
CA PRO A 200 -0.38 -4.60 -22.73
C PRO A 200 -0.12 -5.14 -24.13
N THR A 201 1.02 -5.76 -24.29
CA THR A 201 1.34 -6.54 -25.48
C THR A 201 0.89 -8.00 -25.30
N ILE A 202 0.65 -8.72 -26.40
CA ILE A 202 0.29 -10.15 -26.36
C ILE A 202 1.28 -10.96 -25.51
N PRO A 203 2.63 -10.81 -25.67
CA PRO A 203 3.59 -11.52 -24.84
C PRO A 203 3.48 -11.22 -23.34
N GLU A 204 3.10 -10.00 -22.96
CA GLU A 204 2.90 -9.63 -21.55
C GLU A 204 1.67 -10.34 -20.97
N VAL A 205 0.57 -10.39 -21.70
CA VAL A 205 -0.65 -11.12 -21.30
C VAL A 205 -0.35 -12.61 -21.13
N GLU A 206 0.27 -13.23 -22.14
CA GLU A 206 0.61 -14.65 -22.11
C GLU A 206 1.58 -14.97 -20.95
N ARG A 207 2.49 -14.05 -20.65
CA ARG A 207 3.42 -14.20 -19.54
C ARG A 207 2.72 -14.26 -18.19
N VAL A 208 1.72 -13.41 -17.94
CA VAL A 208 0.93 -13.44 -16.68
C VAL A 208 0.12 -14.72 -16.58
N LYS A 209 -0.50 -15.17 -17.69
CA LYS A 209 -1.24 -16.45 -17.76
C LYS A 209 -0.33 -17.65 -17.43
N GLU A 210 0.88 -17.67 -17.99
CA GLU A 210 1.88 -18.71 -17.73
C GLU A 210 2.28 -18.74 -16.24
N GLU A 211 2.56 -17.59 -15.65
CA GLU A 211 2.97 -17.51 -14.25
C GLU A 211 1.86 -17.95 -13.28
N PHE A 212 0.59 -17.67 -13.55
CA PHE A 212 -0.50 -18.26 -12.79
C PHE A 212 -0.51 -19.79 -12.88
N GLY A 213 -0.15 -20.36 -14.04
CA GLY A 213 0.03 -21.80 -14.23
C GLY A 213 1.09 -22.38 -13.33
N LEU A 214 2.21 -21.67 -13.20
CA LEU A 214 3.41 -22.10 -12.49
C LEU A 214 3.41 -21.76 -10.99
N TYR A 215 2.58 -20.80 -10.57
CA TYR A 215 2.56 -20.31 -9.19
C TYR A 215 2.07 -21.38 -8.21
N ARG A 216 2.96 -21.83 -7.33
CA ARG A 216 2.72 -22.93 -6.39
C ARG A 216 2.32 -22.47 -4.99
N ALA A 217 2.49 -21.19 -4.67
CA ALA A 217 2.06 -20.68 -3.38
C ALA A 217 0.54 -20.70 -3.26
N ASN A 218 0.03 -20.82 -2.03
CA ASN A 218 -1.40 -20.82 -1.78
C ASN A 218 -2.00 -19.44 -2.12
N LEU A 219 -2.87 -19.41 -3.14
CA LEU A 219 -3.74 -18.30 -3.47
C LEU A 219 -5.15 -18.64 -3.01
N GLN A 220 -5.88 -17.67 -2.47
CA GLN A 220 -7.31 -17.80 -2.16
C GLN A 220 -8.13 -17.98 -3.44
N TYR A 221 -7.68 -17.43 -4.53
CA TYR A 221 -8.29 -17.56 -5.84
C TYR A 221 -7.21 -17.56 -6.94
N LYS A 222 -7.33 -18.53 -7.83
CA LYS A 222 -6.49 -18.65 -9.02
C LYS A 222 -7.39 -18.46 -10.25
N PRO A 223 -7.33 -17.32 -10.92
CA PRO A 223 -8.17 -17.06 -12.09
C PRO A 223 -7.81 -18.02 -13.24
N PRO A 224 -8.80 -18.43 -14.04
CA PRO A 224 -8.55 -19.13 -15.29
C PRO A 224 -7.85 -18.20 -16.32
N PRO A 225 -7.23 -18.77 -17.36
CA PRO A 225 -6.51 -17.98 -18.36
C PRO A 225 -7.34 -16.87 -19.00
N GLU A 226 -8.62 -17.11 -19.27
CA GLU A 226 -9.53 -16.16 -19.90
C GLU A 226 -9.81 -14.95 -19.00
N GLU A 227 -10.02 -15.17 -17.70
CA GLU A 227 -10.21 -14.11 -16.73
C GLU A 227 -8.93 -13.30 -16.53
N THR A 228 -7.77 -13.99 -16.48
CA THR A 228 -6.45 -13.35 -16.40
C THR A 228 -6.22 -12.43 -17.61
N GLU A 229 -6.56 -12.90 -18.80
CA GLU A 229 -6.44 -12.12 -20.04
C GLU A 229 -7.29 -10.85 -20.00
N ILE A 230 -8.54 -10.95 -19.57
CA ILE A 230 -9.43 -9.79 -19.43
C ILE A 230 -8.85 -8.78 -18.46
N ILE A 231 -8.41 -9.23 -17.29
CA ILE A 231 -7.88 -8.33 -16.26
C ILE A 231 -6.62 -7.62 -16.76
N VAL A 232 -5.68 -8.34 -17.36
CA VAL A 232 -4.43 -7.73 -17.84
C VAL A 232 -4.69 -6.74 -18.96
N ASN A 233 -5.61 -7.06 -19.90
CA ASN A 233 -5.94 -6.17 -21.01
C ASN A 233 -6.69 -4.90 -20.57
N GLU A 234 -7.57 -5.03 -19.58
CA GLU A 234 -8.43 -3.91 -19.16
C GLU A 234 -7.84 -3.08 -18.02
N CYS A 235 -6.85 -3.59 -17.29
CA CYS A 235 -6.24 -2.84 -16.20
C CYS A 235 -5.47 -1.62 -16.75
N PRO A 236 -5.82 -0.40 -16.32
CA PRO A 236 -5.19 0.82 -16.82
C PRO A 236 -3.79 1.08 -16.22
N VAL A 237 -3.39 0.29 -15.25
CA VAL A 237 -2.10 0.33 -14.56
C VAL A 237 -1.42 -1.02 -14.77
N MET A 238 -0.14 -1.03 -15.10
CA MET A 238 0.62 -2.27 -15.17
C MET A 238 0.86 -2.81 -13.75
N ILE A 239 0.28 -3.97 -13.45
CA ILE A 239 0.57 -4.71 -12.22
C ILE A 239 1.83 -5.51 -12.47
N ASN A 240 2.93 -5.03 -11.93
CA ASN A 240 4.25 -5.61 -12.08
C ASN A 240 4.76 -6.15 -10.74
N GLY A 241 5.89 -6.85 -10.70
CA GLY A 241 6.41 -7.47 -9.50
C GLY A 241 7.87 -7.14 -9.24
N GLU A 242 8.24 -7.15 -7.98
CA GLU A 242 9.63 -7.08 -7.52
C GLU A 242 9.91 -8.23 -6.55
N GLU A 243 11.15 -8.69 -6.55
CA GLU A 243 11.62 -9.71 -5.62
C GLU A 243 11.90 -9.08 -4.25
N THR A 244 11.23 -9.57 -3.20
CA THR A 244 11.55 -9.17 -1.82
C THR A 244 12.38 -10.21 -1.10
N GLU A 245 12.23 -11.49 -1.47
CA GLU A 245 12.94 -12.58 -0.82
C GLU A 245 13.54 -13.55 -1.84
N ARG A 246 14.73 -14.02 -1.51
CA ARG A 246 15.44 -15.05 -2.30
C ARG A 246 14.63 -16.33 -2.48
N MET A 247 13.74 -16.62 -1.53
CA MET A 247 12.90 -17.83 -1.53
C MET A 247 11.67 -17.71 -2.42
N GLU A 248 11.13 -16.53 -2.64
CA GLU A 248 10.03 -16.32 -3.61
C GLU A 248 10.46 -16.72 -5.03
N CYS A 249 11.75 -16.65 -5.32
CA CYS A 249 12.35 -16.89 -6.62
C CYS A 249 13.13 -18.20 -6.74
N ALA A 250 13.28 -18.96 -5.65
CA ALA A 250 14.19 -20.11 -5.58
C ALA A 250 13.89 -21.24 -6.57
N GLY A 251 12.69 -21.31 -7.15
CA GLY A 251 12.33 -22.29 -8.18
C GLY A 251 12.28 -21.75 -9.61
N TYR A 252 12.60 -20.47 -9.84
CA TYR A 252 12.23 -19.78 -11.08
C TYR A 252 13.35 -18.91 -11.66
N LYS A 253 14.60 -19.28 -11.44
CA LYS A 253 15.80 -18.53 -11.87
C LYS A 253 15.85 -18.18 -13.36
N GLU A 254 15.08 -18.86 -14.19
CA GLU A 254 15.17 -18.76 -15.64
C GLU A 254 13.95 -18.12 -16.31
N VAL A 255 13.06 -17.52 -15.56
CA VAL A 255 11.92 -16.86 -16.18
C VAL A 255 12.39 -15.61 -16.89
N LYS A 256 12.40 -15.67 -18.22
CA LYS A 256 12.74 -14.53 -19.07
C LYS A 256 11.64 -13.48 -18.97
N ASN A 257 11.96 -12.35 -18.39
CA ASN A 257 11.12 -11.18 -18.47
C ASN A 257 11.10 -10.66 -19.91
N ILE A 258 9.99 -10.05 -20.31
CA ILE A 258 9.90 -9.40 -21.60
C ILE A 258 10.77 -8.14 -21.55
N VAL A 259 11.65 -8.02 -22.49
CA VAL A 259 12.64 -6.94 -22.57
C VAL A 259 12.27 -6.06 -23.76
N ASN A 260 12.31 -4.76 -23.58
CA ASN A 260 12.15 -3.82 -24.70
C ASN A 260 13.40 -3.78 -25.58
N GLU A 261 13.33 -3.06 -26.71
CA GLU A 261 14.43 -2.92 -27.68
C GLU A 261 15.73 -2.38 -27.07
N ASN A 262 15.64 -1.64 -25.95
CA ASN A 262 16.78 -1.08 -25.23
C ASN A 262 17.35 -2.01 -24.13
N GLY A 263 16.88 -3.25 -24.04
CA GLY A 263 17.32 -4.21 -23.03
C GLY A 263 16.73 -3.98 -21.64
N THR A 264 15.74 -3.09 -21.49
CA THR A 264 15.06 -2.83 -20.22
C THR A 264 13.90 -3.79 -20.01
N PHE A 265 13.79 -4.37 -18.84
CA PHE A 265 12.69 -5.25 -18.49
C PHE A 265 11.37 -4.47 -18.41
N ARG A 266 10.36 -4.90 -19.17
CA ARG A 266 9.01 -4.37 -19.09
C ARG A 266 8.18 -5.09 -18.03
N THR A 267 8.28 -6.41 -17.98
CA THR A 267 7.40 -7.26 -17.18
C THR A 267 8.20 -8.09 -16.19
N ARG A 268 7.86 -7.96 -14.93
CA ARG A 268 8.30 -8.81 -13.83
C ARG A 268 7.06 -9.37 -13.15
N VAL A 269 6.74 -10.64 -13.38
CA VAL A 269 5.43 -11.18 -12.96
C VAL A 269 5.45 -11.77 -11.56
N ARG A 270 6.57 -11.72 -10.86
CA ARG A 270 6.73 -12.28 -9.52
C ARG A 270 6.48 -11.27 -8.42
N GLY A 271 6.63 -11.71 -7.19
CA GLY A 271 6.33 -10.93 -6.03
C GLY A 271 4.82 -10.87 -5.78
N GLY A 272 4.28 -9.68 -5.66
CA GLY A 272 2.87 -9.46 -5.35
C GLY A 272 1.88 -9.61 -6.51
N VAL A 273 2.33 -9.79 -7.77
CA VAL A 273 1.44 -9.76 -8.96
C VAL A 273 0.29 -10.76 -8.86
N MET A 274 0.62 -12.02 -8.53
CA MET A 274 -0.39 -13.08 -8.43
C MET A 274 -1.38 -12.84 -7.30
N LEU A 275 -0.92 -12.23 -6.20
CA LEU A 275 -1.78 -11.83 -5.08
C LEU A 275 -2.72 -10.70 -5.49
N VAL A 276 -2.20 -9.65 -6.09
CA VAL A 276 -2.99 -8.46 -6.48
C VAL A 276 -4.03 -8.82 -7.54
N ILE A 277 -3.68 -9.63 -8.54
CA ILE A 277 -4.64 -10.05 -9.56
C ILE A 277 -5.64 -11.07 -8.97
N GLY A 278 -5.16 -12.18 -8.39
CA GLY A 278 -6.03 -13.28 -7.94
C GLY A 278 -6.83 -12.92 -6.68
N GLU A 279 -6.17 -12.55 -5.60
CA GLU A 279 -6.83 -12.28 -4.31
C GLU A 279 -7.38 -10.86 -4.21
N GLY A 280 -6.77 -9.91 -4.94
CA GLY A 280 -7.22 -8.52 -5.01
C GLY A 280 -8.34 -8.35 -6.05
N LEU A 281 -7.97 -8.16 -7.31
CA LEU A 281 -8.91 -7.75 -8.36
C LEU A 281 -10.03 -8.77 -8.59
N CYS A 282 -9.70 -10.06 -8.75
CA CYS A 282 -10.72 -11.08 -9.00
C CYS A 282 -11.70 -11.24 -7.83
N LEU A 283 -11.20 -11.44 -6.60
CA LEU A 283 -12.06 -11.69 -5.45
C LEU A 283 -12.78 -10.44 -4.91
N LYS A 284 -12.23 -9.24 -5.14
CA LYS A 284 -12.75 -8.00 -4.54
C LYS A 284 -13.32 -7.02 -5.57
N ALA A 285 -13.47 -7.44 -6.83
CA ALA A 285 -14.09 -6.63 -7.87
C ALA A 285 -15.37 -5.87 -7.45
N PRO A 286 -16.37 -6.50 -6.76
CA PRO A 286 -17.57 -5.78 -6.35
C PRO A 286 -17.30 -4.63 -5.38
N LYS A 287 -16.30 -4.76 -4.51
CA LYS A 287 -15.92 -3.69 -3.57
C LYS A 287 -15.23 -2.53 -4.28
N ILE A 288 -14.37 -2.84 -5.26
CA ILE A 288 -13.69 -1.82 -6.05
C ILE A 288 -14.67 -1.06 -6.92
N GLN A 289 -15.65 -1.76 -7.50
CA GLN A 289 -16.68 -1.15 -8.34
C GLN A 289 -17.44 -0.05 -7.60
N THR A 290 -17.86 -0.30 -6.36
CA THR A 290 -18.55 0.70 -5.54
C THR A 290 -17.73 1.98 -5.33
N HIS A 291 -16.42 1.89 -5.19
CA HIS A 291 -15.56 3.06 -5.09
C HIS A 291 -15.36 3.78 -6.41
N THR A 292 -15.25 3.02 -7.51
CA THR A 292 -15.15 3.59 -8.86
C THR A 292 -16.40 4.39 -9.23
N GLU A 293 -17.58 3.88 -8.92
CA GLU A 293 -18.87 4.55 -9.18
C GLU A 293 -19.04 5.85 -8.36
N ARG A 294 -18.48 5.91 -7.16
CA ARG A 294 -18.53 7.11 -6.31
C ARG A 294 -17.57 8.22 -6.76
N LEU A 295 -16.55 7.89 -7.53
CA LEU A 295 -15.49 8.82 -7.95
C LEU A 295 -15.68 9.33 -9.38
N ASN A 296 -16.60 8.76 -10.14
CA ASN A 296 -17.05 9.22 -11.45
C ASN A 296 -18.27 10.14 -11.30
#